data_346ae5ef701e6f61772125473b3bb0b0
#
_entry.id   346ae5ef701e6f61772125473b3bb0b0
#
_cell.length_a   1.000
_cell.length_b   1.000
_cell.length_c   1.000
_cell.angle_alpha   90.00
_cell.angle_beta   90.00
_cell.angle_gamma   90.00
#
_symmetry.space_group_name_H-M   'P 1'
#
loop_
_entity.id
_entity.type
_entity.pdbx_description
1 polymer ?
#
loop_
_entity_poly.entity_id
_entity_poly.type
_entity_poly.pdbx_seq_one_letter_code
_entity_poly.pdbx_strand_id
1 'polypeptide(L)'
;MMGELVNIPWGQEKEVTTTRREHPLGARGMTPDGRCFRWSFSGEAIGAGQLVMQKGAVANHDMDLATATAASVGDTTITVTLGATAATLNQYEDGSIYINDGAGEGHNYIIRSNPAADASASLVVTLHEKVREALTTGTSLSGLVQADYKDVEIYDADDIDGPALGVAPTEIADNSYFWLQTSGRAAVLIQGTVVNGDAVEASQTTDGAVCLHDVSANTDQAPLGTCAGIIAVTTDYGYVNLQIV
;
A
#
# COMPACT_ATOMS: atom_id res chain seq x y z
N MET A 1 12.12 12.30 -10.45
CA MET A 1 11.45 13.56 -10.05
C MET A 1 10.97 13.34 -8.64
N MET A 2 11.39 14.12 -7.65
CA MET A 2 10.70 14.11 -6.35
C MET A 2 9.25 14.47 -6.63
N GLY A 3 8.29 13.63 -6.21
CA GLY A 3 6.88 13.91 -6.40
C GLY A 3 6.55 15.26 -5.79
N GLU A 4 5.99 16.15 -6.59
CA GLU A 4 5.53 17.46 -6.14
C GLU A 4 4.45 17.26 -5.08
N LEU A 5 4.55 18.00 -3.98
CA LEU A 5 3.52 17.99 -2.93
C LEU A 5 2.25 18.62 -3.49
N VAL A 6 1.19 17.84 -3.56
CA VAL A 6 -0.12 18.33 -4.02
C VAL A 6 -0.77 19.14 -2.92
N ASN A 7 -1.14 20.38 -3.22
CA ASN A 7 -1.96 21.18 -2.32
C ASN A 7 -3.42 20.77 -2.48
N ILE A 8 -4.03 20.21 -1.43
CA ILE A 8 -5.42 19.72 -1.42
C ILE A 8 -6.30 20.82 -0.81
N PRO A 9 -7.14 21.51 -1.60
CA PRO A 9 -8.10 22.44 -1.06
C PRO A 9 -9.08 21.79 -0.09
N TRP A 10 -9.67 22.59 0.81
CA TRP A 10 -10.69 22.11 1.75
C TRP A 10 -11.82 21.36 1.04
N GLY A 11 -12.12 20.16 1.51
CA GLY A 11 -13.17 19.29 1.00
C GLY A 11 -12.72 18.34 -0.11
N GLN A 12 -11.67 18.67 -0.85
CA GLN A 12 -11.14 17.78 -1.91
C GLN A 12 -10.47 16.52 -1.35
N GLU A 13 -10.05 16.51 -0.09
CA GLU A 13 -9.57 15.32 0.59
C GLU A 13 -10.64 14.21 0.72
N LYS A 14 -11.91 14.55 0.45
CA LYS A 14 -13.05 13.63 0.50
C LYS A 14 -13.61 13.28 -0.88
N GLU A 15 -12.97 13.75 -1.93
CA GLU A 15 -13.39 13.42 -3.29
C GLU A 15 -12.94 12.02 -3.67
N VAL A 16 -13.85 11.28 -4.31
CA VAL A 16 -13.67 9.91 -4.77
C VAL A 16 -13.95 9.87 -6.26
N THR A 17 -13.09 9.25 -7.05
CA THR A 17 -13.25 9.14 -8.50
C THR A 17 -13.02 7.72 -8.99
N THR A 18 -13.90 7.21 -9.85
CA THR A 18 -13.80 5.86 -10.42
C THR A 18 -13.25 5.84 -11.84
N THR A 19 -13.15 6.99 -12.49
CA THR A 19 -12.95 7.05 -13.94
C THR A 19 -11.58 7.57 -14.36
N ARG A 20 -10.80 8.15 -13.43
CA ARG A 20 -9.54 8.81 -13.76
C ARG A 20 -8.52 8.73 -12.64
N ARG A 21 -7.32 8.34 -13.00
CA ARG A 21 -6.13 8.49 -12.16
C ARG A 21 -5.60 9.92 -12.30
N GLU A 22 -5.80 10.77 -11.32
CA GLU A 22 -5.37 12.18 -11.36
C GLU A 22 -3.91 12.36 -10.98
N HIS A 23 -3.42 11.54 -10.04
CA HIS A 23 -2.06 11.58 -9.53
C HIS A 23 -1.42 10.18 -9.57
N PRO A 24 -0.08 10.05 -9.58
CA PRO A 24 0.59 8.79 -9.35
C PRO A 24 0.18 8.19 -8.00
N LEU A 25 0.05 6.86 -7.91
CA LEU A 25 -0.20 6.20 -6.62
C LEU A 25 0.92 6.53 -5.63
N GLY A 26 0.55 6.77 -4.37
CA GLY A 26 1.48 7.22 -3.34
C GLY A 26 1.87 8.71 -3.42
N ALA A 27 1.33 9.49 -4.38
CA ALA A 27 1.56 10.92 -4.42
C ALA A 27 1.19 11.58 -3.09
N ARG A 28 2.05 12.49 -2.62
CA ARG A 28 1.83 13.21 -1.37
C ARG A 28 0.92 14.40 -1.58
N GLY A 29 -0.11 14.51 -0.73
CA GLY A 29 -0.98 15.67 -0.65
C GLY A 29 -1.03 16.27 0.75
N MET A 30 -1.29 17.56 0.85
CA MET A 30 -1.43 18.25 2.13
C MET A 30 -2.57 19.27 2.07
N THR A 31 -3.42 19.27 3.10
CA THR A 31 -4.45 20.28 3.30
C THR A 31 -3.89 21.52 4.01
N PRO A 32 -4.59 22.69 3.94
CA PRO A 32 -4.10 23.92 4.56
C PRO A 32 -3.90 23.86 6.09
N ASP A 33 -4.54 22.91 6.78
CA ASP A 33 -4.36 22.65 8.22
C ASP A 33 -3.19 21.70 8.53
N GLY A 34 -2.44 21.25 7.50
CA GLY A 34 -1.25 20.42 7.63
C GLY A 34 -1.51 18.91 7.75
N ARG A 35 -2.75 18.45 7.53
CA ARG A 35 -3.00 17.01 7.38
C ARG A 35 -2.36 16.49 6.11
N CYS A 36 -1.71 15.33 6.20
CA CYS A 36 -1.03 14.70 5.05
C CYS A 36 -1.81 13.50 4.55
N PHE A 37 -1.76 13.33 3.23
CA PHE A 37 -2.47 12.29 2.50
C PHE A 37 -1.60 11.62 1.45
N ARG A 38 -2.04 10.42 1.02
CA ARG A 38 -1.48 9.68 -0.11
C ARG A 38 -2.57 9.36 -1.12
N TRP A 39 -2.28 9.55 -2.41
CA TRP A 39 -3.20 9.16 -3.47
C TRP A 39 -3.24 7.65 -3.57
N SER A 40 -4.41 7.05 -3.41
CA SER A 40 -4.61 5.60 -3.28
C SER A 40 -5.70 5.11 -4.22
N PHE A 41 -5.69 3.81 -4.49
CA PHE A 41 -6.74 3.11 -5.23
C PHE A 41 -7.28 1.97 -4.38
N SER A 42 -8.59 1.91 -4.18
CA SER A 42 -9.24 0.90 -3.35
C SER A 42 -9.41 -0.43 -4.07
N GLY A 43 -9.12 -1.53 -3.41
CA GLY A 43 -9.40 -2.89 -3.85
C GLY A 43 -10.74 -3.42 -3.36
N GLU A 44 -11.44 -2.66 -2.51
CA GLU A 44 -12.77 -2.97 -1.97
C GLU A 44 -13.48 -1.70 -1.49
N ALA A 45 -14.73 -1.83 -1.05
CA ALA A 45 -15.46 -0.72 -0.44
C ALA A 45 -14.98 -0.47 1.00
N ILE A 46 -14.61 0.77 1.33
CA ILE A 46 -14.02 1.16 2.62
C ILE A 46 -14.94 2.20 3.28
N GLY A 47 -15.27 1.99 4.55
CA GLY A 47 -16.06 2.95 5.33
C GLY A 47 -15.25 4.17 5.78
N ALA A 48 -15.94 5.29 6.00
CA ALA A 48 -15.32 6.50 6.56
C ALA A 48 -14.71 6.20 7.94
N GLY A 49 -13.49 6.67 8.19
CA GLY A 49 -12.78 6.50 9.45
C GLY A 49 -12.18 5.11 9.67
N GLN A 50 -12.25 4.20 8.71
CA GLN A 50 -11.60 2.90 8.82
C GLN A 50 -10.11 2.99 8.51
N LEU A 51 -9.32 2.23 9.27
CA LEU A 51 -7.92 1.99 9.02
C LEU A 51 -7.77 1.11 7.78
N VAL A 52 -6.79 1.44 6.95
CA VAL A 52 -6.53 0.80 5.66
C VAL A 52 -5.13 0.22 5.64
N MET A 53 -4.98 -0.96 5.05
CA MET A 53 -3.68 -1.62 4.87
C MET A 53 -3.30 -1.76 3.40
N GLN A 54 -2.02 -2.03 3.19
CA GLN A 54 -1.49 -2.43 1.89
C GLN A 54 -2.07 -3.79 1.49
N LYS A 55 -2.37 -3.96 0.20
CA LYS A 55 -2.69 -5.27 -0.36
C LYS A 55 -1.55 -6.24 -0.14
N GLY A 56 -1.87 -7.42 0.32
CA GLY A 56 -0.90 -8.51 0.48
C GLY A 56 -0.18 -8.90 -0.80
N ALA A 57 0.93 -9.61 -0.65
CA ALA A 57 1.68 -10.10 -1.78
C ALA A 57 0.83 -11.05 -2.64
N VAL A 58 0.96 -10.93 -3.96
CA VAL A 58 0.28 -11.86 -4.88
C VAL A 58 0.95 -13.22 -4.80
N ALA A 59 0.20 -14.22 -4.38
CA ALA A 59 0.71 -15.58 -4.23
C ALA A 59 1.42 -16.08 -5.51
N ASN A 60 2.60 -16.68 -5.34
CA ASN A 60 3.47 -17.16 -6.42
C ASN A 60 4.07 -16.06 -7.32
N HIS A 61 4.06 -14.79 -6.88
CA HIS A 61 4.73 -13.69 -7.57
C HIS A 61 5.75 -12.98 -6.67
N ASP A 62 5.70 -13.23 -5.40
CA ASP A 62 6.42 -12.53 -4.32
C ASP A 62 7.92 -12.87 -4.27
N MET A 63 8.34 -14.06 -4.74
CA MET A 63 9.75 -14.47 -4.77
C MET A 63 9.99 -15.61 -5.76
N ASP A 64 11.28 -15.84 -6.07
CA ASP A 64 11.80 -16.99 -6.83
C ASP A 64 11.23 -17.12 -8.25
N LEU A 65 10.75 -16.04 -8.83
CA LEU A 65 10.37 -16.01 -10.25
C LEU A 65 11.64 -16.04 -11.11
N ALA A 66 11.81 -17.10 -11.88
CA ALA A 66 12.98 -17.26 -12.74
C ALA A 66 12.97 -16.21 -13.88
N THR A 67 14.10 -15.59 -14.12
CA THR A 67 14.31 -14.77 -15.33
C THR A 67 14.10 -15.63 -16.58
N ALA A 68 13.06 -15.32 -17.36
CA ALA A 68 12.71 -16.12 -18.55
C ALA A 68 13.60 -15.82 -19.76
N THR A 69 14.10 -14.58 -19.84
CA THR A 69 15.01 -14.12 -20.90
C THR A 69 16.09 -13.26 -20.28
N ALA A 70 17.37 -13.53 -20.59
CA ALA A 70 18.49 -12.75 -20.08
C ALA A 70 18.27 -11.24 -20.35
N ALA A 71 18.55 -10.41 -19.34
CA ALA A 71 18.52 -8.96 -19.47
C ALA A 71 19.95 -8.40 -19.39
N SER A 72 20.29 -7.51 -20.31
CA SER A 72 21.59 -6.85 -20.36
C SER A 72 21.60 -5.53 -19.60
N VAL A 73 22.77 -5.10 -19.16
CA VAL A 73 22.93 -3.75 -18.61
C VAL A 73 22.47 -2.69 -19.63
N GLY A 74 21.55 -1.84 -19.21
CA GLY A 74 20.97 -0.80 -20.05
C GLY A 74 19.59 -1.13 -20.61
N ASP A 75 19.13 -2.38 -20.51
CA ASP A 75 17.76 -2.77 -20.88
C ASP A 75 16.74 -2.06 -19.97
N THR A 76 15.53 -1.87 -20.51
CA THR A 76 14.39 -1.26 -19.78
C THR A 76 13.27 -2.25 -19.55
N THR A 77 13.52 -3.52 -19.77
CA THR A 77 12.56 -4.61 -19.55
C THR A 77 13.25 -5.78 -18.85
N ILE A 78 12.48 -6.47 -18.00
CA ILE A 78 12.84 -7.77 -17.41
C ILE A 78 11.70 -8.71 -17.73
N THR A 79 12.03 -9.94 -18.14
CA THR A 79 11.02 -10.98 -18.40
C THR A 79 11.17 -12.10 -17.39
N VAL A 80 10.11 -12.38 -16.65
CA VAL A 80 10.06 -13.44 -15.63
C VAL A 80 9.05 -14.50 -16.00
N THR A 81 9.22 -15.71 -15.51
CA THR A 81 8.21 -16.77 -15.59
C THR A 81 7.33 -16.70 -14.35
N LEU A 82 6.03 -16.47 -14.51
CA LEU A 82 5.08 -16.45 -13.41
C LEU A 82 4.90 -17.84 -12.78
N GLY A 83 4.52 -17.87 -11.52
CA GLY A 83 4.05 -19.09 -10.87
C GLY A 83 2.61 -19.45 -11.25
N ALA A 84 1.89 -20.11 -10.33
CA ALA A 84 0.54 -20.63 -10.58
C ALA A 84 -0.58 -19.56 -10.62
N THR A 85 -0.25 -18.30 -10.47
CA THR A 85 -1.18 -17.16 -10.49
C THR A 85 -0.97 -16.34 -11.75
N ALA A 86 -2.06 -15.88 -12.38
CA ALA A 86 -2.01 -14.99 -13.55
C ALA A 86 -1.79 -13.54 -13.13
N ALA A 87 -1.20 -12.74 -14.01
CA ALA A 87 -1.07 -11.30 -13.84
C ALA A 87 -2.04 -10.52 -14.71
N THR A 88 -2.71 -9.52 -14.16
CA THR A 88 -3.57 -8.61 -14.90
C THR A 88 -2.77 -7.47 -15.55
N LEU A 89 -3.38 -6.78 -16.52
CA LEU A 89 -2.78 -5.61 -17.16
C LEU A 89 -2.45 -4.53 -16.10
N ASN A 90 -1.20 -4.06 -16.10
CA ASN A 90 -0.69 -3.04 -15.19
C ASN A 90 -0.87 -3.35 -13.69
N GLN A 91 -0.94 -4.64 -13.34
CA GLN A 91 -1.03 -5.06 -11.93
C GLN A 91 0.13 -4.52 -11.09
N TYR A 92 1.32 -4.46 -11.67
CA TYR A 92 2.55 -4.02 -11.00
C TYR A 92 2.99 -2.59 -11.39
N GLU A 93 2.14 -1.82 -12.08
CA GLU A 93 2.46 -0.42 -12.41
C GLU A 93 2.71 0.41 -11.14
N ASP A 94 3.82 1.15 -11.11
CA ASP A 94 4.39 1.90 -9.96
C ASP A 94 4.83 1.02 -8.78
N GLY A 95 4.70 -0.30 -8.88
CA GLY A 95 5.31 -1.25 -7.97
C GLY A 95 6.76 -1.53 -8.33
N SER A 96 7.32 -2.60 -7.83
CA SER A 96 8.73 -2.94 -8.04
C SER A 96 8.95 -4.40 -8.37
N ILE A 97 10.07 -4.66 -9.06
CA ILE A 97 10.69 -5.97 -9.20
C ILE A 97 12.03 -5.92 -8.48
N TYR A 98 12.27 -6.84 -7.58
CA TYR A 98 13.55 -6.99 -6.90
C TYR A 98 14.17 -8.33 -7.23
N ILE A 99 15.51 -8.36 -7.29
CA ILE A 99 16.27 -9.60 -7.57
C ILE A 99 16.67 -10.20 -6.21
N ASN A 100 16.13 -11.37 -5.92
CA ASN A 100 16.32 -12.03 -4.63
C ASN A 100 17.42 -13.11 -4.65
N ASP A 101 17.86 -13.57 -5.82
CA ASP A 101 18.96 -14.55 -5.94
C ASP A 101 19.65 -14.46 -7.31
N GLY A 102 20.92 -14.87 -7.36
CA GLY A 102 21.75 -14.96 -8.55
C GLY A 102 22.34 -13.62 -8.99
N ALA A 103 22.65 -13.51 -10.28
CA ALA A 103 23.21 -12.27 -10.81
C ALA A 103 22.18 -11.13 -10.70
N GLY A 104 22.62 -9.99 -10.18
CA GLY A 104 21.76 -8.83 -9.89
C GLY A 104 21.12 -8.86 -8.50
N GLU A 105 21.40 -9.82 -7.64
CA GLU A 105 20.87 -9.92 -6.28
C GLU A 105 20.98 -8.59 -5.51
N GLY A 106 19.89 -8.19 -4.83
CA GLY A 106 19.79 -6.95 -4.08
C GLY A 106 19.43 -5.72 -4.91
N HIS A 107 19.37 -5.82 -6.25
CA HIS A 107 18.84 -4.74 -7.07
C HIS A 107 17.32 -4.70 -7.04
N ASN A 108 16.79 -3.49 -7.04
CA ASN A 108 15.35 -3.19 -7.11
C ASN A 108 15.09 -2.20 -8.24
N TYR A 109 14.03 -2.43 -9.02
CA TYR A 109 13.64 -1.57 -10.15
C TYR A 109 12.16 -1.24 -10.08
N ILE A 110 11.81 0.03 -10.33
CA ILE A 110 10.41 0.47 -10.35
C ILE A 110 9.78 0.11 -11.70
N ILE A 111 8.63 -0.53 -11.62
CA ILE A 111 7.87 -1.00 -12.78
C ILE A 111 7.03 0.14 -13.34
N ARG A 112 7.16 0.38 -14.63
CA ARG A 112 6.37 1.34 -15.38
C ARG A 112 5.04 0.75 -15.87
N SER A 113 5.07 -0.51 -16.32
CA SER A 113 3.90 -1.21 -16.86
C SER A 113 4.17 -2.69 -17.01
N ASN A 114 3.12 -3.48 -17.05
CA ASN A 114 3.15 -4.89 -17.46
C ASN A 114 1.90 -5.24 -18.27
N PRO A 115 1.99 -6.13 -19.30
CA PRO A 115 0.82 -6.72 -19.94
C PRO A 115 0.12 -7.70 -18.99
N ALA A 116 -1.07 -8.14 -19.34
CA ALA A 116 -1.66 -9.33 -18.74
C ALA A 116 -0.87 -10.58 -19.18
N ALA A 117 -0.76 -11.57 -18.29
CA ALA A 117 -0.14 -12.85 -18.57
C ALA A 117 -0.86 -13.98 -17.81
N ASP A 118 -1.00 -15.13 -18.43
CA ASP A 118 -1.59 -16.31 -17.80
C ASP A 118 -0.66 -16.91 -16.73
N ALA A 119 -1.21 -17.71 -15.85
CA ALA A 119 -0.45 -18.50 -14.88
C ALA A 119 0.64 -19.33 -15.59
N SER A 120 1.83 -19.37 -15.01
CA SER A 120 3.03 -20.07 -15.55
C SER A 120 3.53 -19.55 -16.90
N ALA A 121 3.01 -18.43 -17.38
CA ALA A 121 3.49 -17.77 -18.59
C ALA A 121 4.62 -16.78 -18.30
N SER A 122 5.28 -16.32 -19.36
CA SER A 122 6.27 -15.25 -19.27
C SER A 122 5.57 -13.90 -19.14
N LEU A 123 5.97 -13.11 -18.14
CA LEU A 123 5.55 -11.73 -17.95
C LEU A 123 6.70 -10.79 -18.29
N VAL A 124 6.47 -9.86 -19.19
CA VAL A 124 7.42 -8.78 -19.52
C VAL A 124 7.08 -7.55 -18.68
N VAL A 125 7.93 -7.16 -17.74
CA VAL A 125 7.78 -5.90 -17.00
C VAL A 125 8.64 -4.82 -17.65
N THR A 126 8.04 -3.66 -17.93
CA THR A 126 8.76 -2.47 -18.41
C THR A 126 9.13 -1.60 -17.22
N LEU A 127 10.36 -1.12 -17.17
CA LEU A 127 10.92 -0.37 -16.06
C LEU A 127 10.91 1.14 -16.31
N HIS A 128 10.88 1.94 -15.25
CA HIS A 128 11.16 3.38 -15.33
C HIS A 128 12.63 3.71 -15.50
N GLU A 129 13.51 2.76 -15.18
CA GLU A 129 14.96 2.88 -15.20
C GLU A 129 15.61 1.74 -15.98
N LYS A 130 16.93 1.80 -16.10
CA LYS A 130 17.70 0.80 -16.82
C LYS A 130 18.24 -0.26 -15.87
N VAL A 131 18.26 -1.50 -16.33
CA VAL A 131 18.95 -2.62 -15.67
C VAL A 131 20.41 -2.25 -15.42
N ARG A 132 20.87 -2.43 -14.19
CA ARG A 132 22.22 -2.05 -13.72
C ARG A 132 23.22 -3.19 -13.77
N GLU A 133 22.75 -4.42 -13.58
CA GLU A 133 23.55 -5.63 -13.66
C GLU A 133 22.83 -6.66 -14.53
N ALA A 134 23.61 -7.39 -15.37
CA ALA A 134 23.02 -8.36 -16.29
C ALA A 134 22.37 -9.53 -15.53
N LEU A 135 21.16 -9.90 -15.95
CA LEU A 135 20.41 -10.99 -15.38
C LEU A 135 20.54 -12.24 -16.28
N THR A 136 20.70 -13.40 -15.66
CA THR A 136 20.89 -14.68 -16.34
C THR A 136 19.62 -15.50 -16.34
N THR A 137 19.24 -16.00 -17.52
CA THR A 137 18.07 -16.88 -17.69
C THR A 137 18.10 -18.07 -16.73
N GLY A 138 17.02 -18.28 -16.01
CA GLY A 138 16.79 -19.43 -15.14
C GLY A 138 17.59 -19.44 -13.82
N THR A 139 18.52 -18.51 -13.63
CA THR A 139 19.36 -18.45 -12.41
C THR A 139 19.25 -17.14 -11.64
N SER A 140 18.96 -16.02 -12.31
CA SER A 140 18.55 -14.81 -11.61
C SER A 140 17.08 -14.95 -11.23
N LEU A 141 16.80 -14.90 -9.93
CA LEU A 141 15.46 -15.02 -9.38
C LEU A 141 14.96 -13.66 -8.87
N SER A 142 13.68 -13.44 -8.96
CA SER A 142 13.08 -12.14 -8.63
C SER A 142 11.72 -12.29 -7.96
N GLY A 143 11.28 -11.23 -7.27
CA GLY A 143 9.94 -11.07 -6.76
C GLY A 143 9.29 -9.80 -7.30
N LEU A 144 7.97 -9.84 -7.45
CA LEU A 144 7.13 -8.72 -7.88
C LEU A 144 6.34 -8.19 -6.69
N VAL A 145 6.35 -6.87 -6.51
CA VAL A 145 5.61 -6.18 -5.45
C VAL A 145 4.71 -5.12 -6.10
N GLN A 146 3.43 -5.12 -5.75
CA GLN A 146 2.50 -4.07 -6.17
C GLN A 146 2.87 -2.72 -5.53
N ALA A 147 2.41 -1.63 -6.11
CA ALA A 147 2.56 -0.32 -5.49
C ALA A 147 1.82 -0.29 -4.14
N ASP A 148 2.43 0.28 -3.10
CA ASP A 148 1.91 0.27 -1.73
C ASP A 148 0.47 0.79 -1.62
N TYR A 149 0.11 1.79 -2.44
CA TYR A 149 -1.19 2.46 -2.42
C TYR A 149 -2.14 1.97 -3.52
N LYS A 150 -1.88 0.78 -4.08
CA LYS A 150 -2.73 0.13 -5.08
C LYS A 150 -3.53 -1.00 -4.46
N ASP A 151 -4.82 -1.07 -4.85
CA ASP A 151 -5.74 -2.10 -4.39
C ASP A 151 -5.79 -2.21 -2.83
N VAL A 152 -5.68 -1.04 -2.15
CA VAL A 152 -5.67 -1.01 -0.68
C VAL A 152 -6.98 -1.54 -0.10
N GLU A 153 -6.89 -2.20 1.06
CA GLU A 153 -7.98 -2.90 1.71
C GLU A 153 -8.19 -2.40 3.14
N ILE A 154 -9.36 -2.68 3.72
CA ILE A 154 -9.60 -2.46 5.14
C ILE A 154 -8.57 -3.29 5.93
N TYR A 155 -8.00 -2.69 6.97
CA TYR A 155 -7.08 -3.43 7.84
C TYR A 155 -7.82 -4.62 8.46
N ASP A 156 -7.46 -5.84 8.07
CA ASP A 156 -8.05 -7.08 8.56
C ASP A 156 -7.37 -7.47 9.89
N ALA A 157 -8.16 -7.60 10.94
CA ALA A 157 -7.67 -7.93 12.28
C ALA A 157 -7.24 -9.40 12.41
N ASP A 158 -7.81 -10.28 11.60
CA ASP A 158 -7.58 -11.73 11.65
C ASP A 158 -6.51 -12.18 10.63
N ASP A 159 -6.32 -11.42 9.54
CA ASP A 159 -5.38 -11.75 8.44
C ASP A 159 -4.59 -10.51 8.00
N ILE A 160 -3.49 -10.26 8.68
CA ILE A 160 -2.66 -9.07 8.46
C ILE A 160 -1.73 -9.32 7.26
N ASP A 161 -2.19 -8.98 6.07
CA ASP A 161 -1.44 -9.17 4.83
C ASP A 161 -0.41 -8.07 4.54
N GLY A 162 -0.54 -6.90 5.18
CA GLY A 162 0.34 -5.77 4.93
C GLY A 162 0.35 -4.71 6.03
N PRO A 163 1.25 -3.72 5.94
CA PRO A 163 1.32 -2.63 6.90
C PRO A 163 0.10 -1.71 6.80
N ALA A 164 -0.28 -1.11 7.93
CA ALA A 164 -1.26 -0.03 7.96
C ALA A 164 -0.74 1.18 7.19
N LEU A 165 -1.54 1.73 6.29
CA LEU A 165 -1.17 2.83 5.40
C LEU A 165 -1.81 4.17 5.76
N GLY A 166 -2.99 4.15 6.37
CA GLY A 166 -3.72 5.37 6.68
C GLY A 166 -5.18 5.13 7.03
N VAL A 167 -5.95 6.20 7.09
CA VAL A 167 -7.37 6.20 7.42
C VAL A 167 -8.17 6.84 6.30
N ALA A 168 -9.27 6.21 5.90
CA ALA A 168 -10.19 6.73 4.89
C ALA A 168 -10.97 7.96 5.43
N PRO A 169 -10.87 9.15 4.81
CA PRO A 169 -11.55 10.35 5.32
C PRO A 169 -13.04 10.41 4.99
N THR A 170 -13.52 9.51 4.16
CA THR A 170 -14.92 9.40 3.68
C THR A 170 -15.20 7.96 3.28
N GLU A 171 -16.44 7.64 2.94
CA GLU A 171 -16.80 6.36 2.31
C GLU A 171 -16.19 6.27 0.92
N ILE A 172 -15.54 5.15 0.62
CA ILE A 172 -14.86 4.86 -0.64
C ILE A 172 -15.56 3.66 -1.28
N ALA A 173 -15.99 3.81 -2.52
CA ALA A 173 -16.50 2.69 -3.30
C ALA A 173 -15.33 1.82 -3.79
N ASP A 174 -15.58 0.53 -4.01
CA ASP A 174 -14.63 -0.37 -4.66
C ASP A 174 -14.13 0.20 -6.01
N ASN A 175 -12.89 -0.11 -6.37
CA ASN A 175 -12.23 0.34 -7.59
C ASN A 175 -12.23 1.89 -7.77
N SER A 176 -11.94 2.61 -6.69
CA SER A 176 -11.96 4.08 -6.67
C SER A 176 -10.64 4.69 -6.24
N TYR A 177 -10.31 5.84 -6.84
CA TYR A 177 -9.17 6.66 -6.43
C TYR A 177 -9.60 7.67 -5.36
N PHE A 178 -8.76 7.87 -4.34
CA PHE A 178 -9.06 8.74 -3.22
C PHE A 178 -7.79 9.19 -2.48
N TRP A 179 -7.93 10.19 -1.61
CA TRP A 179 -6.89 10.63 -0.70
C TRP A 179 -6.98 9.87 0.63
N LEU A 180 -6.01 8.99 0.92
CA LEU A 180 -5.87 8.28 2.18
C LEU A 180 -5.10 9.14 3.19
N GLN A 181 -5.67 9.42 4.36
CA GLN A 181 -5.03 10.26 5.38
C GLN A 181 -3.97 9.49 6.14
N THR A 182 -2.73 9.99 6.16
CA THR A 182 -1.59 9.35 6.83
C THR A 182 -1.11 10.13 8.04
N SER A 183 -1.41 11.42 8.14
CA SER A 183 -0.94 12.24 9.26
C SER A 183 -1.93 13.34 9.63
N GLY A 184 -1.83 13.78 10.89
CA GLY A 184 -2.69 14.81 11.47
C GLY A 184 -3.99 14.26 12.04
N ARG A 185 -4.89 15.13 12.46
CA ARG A 185 -6.13 14.75 13.17
C ARG A 185 -7.13 14.08 12.22
N ALA A 186 -7.52 12.85 12.55
CA ALA A 186 -8.52 12.06 11.84
C ALA A 186 -9.61 11.56 12.78
N ALA A 187 -10.83 11.41 12.28
CA ALA A 187 -11.85 10.58 12.92
C ALA A 187 -11.57 9.12 12.54
N VAL A 188 -11.42 8.25 13.53
CA VAL A 188 -11.02 6.86 13.35
C VAL A 188 -11.95 5.94 14.12
N LEU A 189 -12.27 4.78 13.56
CA LEU A 189 -13.00 3.72 14.25
C LEU A 189 -12.13 3.17 15.39
N ILE A 190 -12.69 3.09 16.61
CA ILE A 190 -11.93 2.68 17.81
C ILE A 190 -12.54 1.42 18.41
N GLN A 191 -11.70 0.47 18.75
CA GLN A 191 -12.04 -0.72 19.52
C GLN A 191 -11.58 -0.55 20.97
N GLY A 192 -12.48 -0.84 21.91
CA GLY A 192 -12.19 -0.72 23.35
C GLY A 192 -12.24 0.71 23.88
N THR A 193 -11.64 0.92 25.04
CA THR A 193 -11.56 2.24 25.69
C THR A 193 -10.17 2.82 25.49
N VAL A 194 -10.11 4.00 24.87
CA VAL A 194 -8.86 4.76 24.66
C VAL A 194 -9.06 6.15 25.23
N VAL A 195 -8.09 6.66 26.01
CA VAL A 195 -8.17 7.98 26.62
C VAL A 195 -7.21 8.98 26.00
N ASN A 196 -7.43 10.26 26.27
CA ASN A 196 -6.64 11.34 25.69
C ASN A 196 -5.14 11.19 26.02
N GLY A 197 -4.31 11.17 25.02
CA GLY A 197 -2.86 11.01 25.10
C GLY A 197 -2.35 9.57 24.97
N ASP A 198 -3.23 8.58 24.99
CA ASP A 198 -2.85 7.18 24.75
C ASP A 198 -2.32 7.01 23.32
N ALA A 199 -1.28 6.20 23.18
CA ALA A 199 -0.86 5.68 21.88
C ALA A 199 -1.89 4.66 21.38
N VAL A 200 -2.13 4.64 20.07
CA VAL A 200 -3.02 3.69 19.44
C VAL A 200 -2.29 2.86 18.38
N GLU A 201 -2.71 1.61 18.24
CA GLU A 201 -2.25 0.66 17.23
C GLU A 201 -3.42 0.09 16.43
N ALA A 202 -3.16 -0.69 15.39
CA ALA A 202 -4.20 -1.40 14.66
C ALA A 202 -4.87 -2.44 15.57
N SER A 203 -6.20 -2.51 15.53
CA SER A 203 -6.96 -3.52 16.28
C SER A 203 -6.70 -4.92 15.73
N GLN A 204 -6.61 -5.90 16.62
CA GLN A 204 -6.47 -7.32 16.30
C GLN A 204 -7.79 -8.10 16.46
N THR A 205 -8.90 -7.39 16.61
CA THR A 205 -10.22 -8.00 16.84
C THR A 205 -11.35 -7.31 16.12
N THR A 206 -11.10 -6.17 15.48
CA THR A 206 -12.12 -5.39 14.78
C THR A 206 -11.50 -4.78 13.53
N ASP A 207 -11.98 -5.16 12.36
CA ASP A 207 -11.48 -4.70 11.08
C ASP A 207 -11.63 -3.20 10.91
N GLY A 208 -10.60 -2.58 10.37
CA GLY A 208 -10.55 -1.15 10.13
C GLY A 208 -10.50 -0.28 11.39
N ALA A 209 -10.37 -0.86 12.59
CA ALA A 209 -10.31 -0.12 13.84
C ALA A 209 -8.87 0.05 14.36
N VAL A 210 -8.71 1.03 15.24
CA VAL A 210 -7.53 1.14 16.11
C VAL A 210 -7.92 0.86 17.55
N CYS A 211 -6.97 0.40 18.37
CA CYS A 211 -7.15 0.16 19.80
C CYS A 211 -6.04 0.80 20.62
N LEU A 212 -6.13 0.69 21.95
CA LEU A 212 -5.05 1.09 22.84
C LEU A 212 -3.79 0.29 22.52
N HIS A 213 -2.66 0.97 22.33
CA HIS A 213 -1.37 0.32 22.16
C HIS A 213 -0.92 -0.37 23.45
N ASP A 214 -0.74 -1.69 23.41
CA ASP A 214 -0.36 -2.51 24.56
C ASP A 214 1.07 -3.06 24.38
N VAL A 215 2.04 -2.39 24.98
CA VAL A 215 3.46 -2.78 24.95
C VAL A 215 3.77 -4.13 25.64
N SER A 216 2.78 -4.71 26.32
CA SER A 216 2.95 -6.00 27.02
C SER A 216 2.52 -7.21 26.19
N ALA A 217 1.80 -6.99 25.09
CA ALA A 217 1.37 -8.05 24.20
C ALA A 217 2.51 -8.50 23.28
N ASN A 218 2.65 -9.82 23.07
CA ASN A 218 3.64 -10.37 22.11
C ASN A 218 3.29 -10.11 20.63
N THR A 219 2.24 -9.36 20.39
CA THR A 219 1.67 -9.05 19.07
C THR A 219 1.68 -7.55 18.81
N ASP A 220 2.63 -6.82 19.42
CA ASP A 220 2.75 -5.37 19.32
C ASP A 220 2.79 -4.92 17.87
N GLN A 221 1.77 -4.18 17.47
CA GLN A 221 1.75 -3.42 16.24
C GLN A 221 2.47 -2.08 16.46
N ALA A 222 3.03 -1.51 15.41
CA ALA A 222 3.62 -0.18 15.51
C ALA A 222 2.54 0.86 15.89
N PRO A 223 2.84 1.79 16.81
CA PRO A 223 1.88 2.85 17.12
C PRO A 223 1.60 3.71 15.89
N LEU A 224 0.33 3.94 15.63
CA LEU A 224 -0.18 4.68 14.46
C LEU A 224 -0.46 6.15 14.77
N GLY A 225 -0.46 6.52 16.06
CA GLY A 225 -0.74 7.87 16.50
C GLY A 225 -1.13 7.95 17.97
N THR A 226 -1.71 9.07 18.36
CA THR A 226 -2.17 9.32 19.74
C THR A 226 -3.62 9.79 19.77
N CYS A 227 -4.40 9.24 20.71
CA CYS A 227 -5.79 9.64 20.92
C CYS A 227 -5.89 11.10 21.37
N ALA A 228 -6.82 11.84 20.78
CA ALA A 228 -7.10 13.25 21.11
C ALA A 228 -8.52 13.43 21.72
N GLY A 229 -8.94 12.50 22.54
CA GLY A 229 -10.23 12.50 23.21
C GLY A 229 -10.39 11.29 24.13
N ILE A 230 -11.59 11.02 24.61
CA ILE A 230 -11.91 9.83 25.40
C ILE A 230 -12.98 9.07 24.66
N ILE A 231 -12.69 7.81 24.33
CA ILE A 231 -13.63 6.87 23.74
C ILE A 231 -13.86 5.74 24.74
N ALA A 232 -15.08 5.58 25.18
CA ALA A 232 -15.47 4.59 26.19
C ALA A 232 -16.45 3.53 25.64
N VAL A 233 -16.71 3.57 24.34
CA VAL A 233 -17.63 2.65 23.66
C VAL A 233 -16.91 1.98 22.50
N THR A 234 -16.86 0.66 22.52
CA THR A 234 -16.30 -0.14 21.44
C THR A 234 -17.08 0.08 20.15
N THR A 235 -16.36 0.15 19.02
CA THR A 235 -16.88 0.39 17.66
C THR A 235 -17.51 1.77 17.48
N ASP A 236 -17.08 2.75 18.25
CA ASP A 236 -17.41 4.16 18.04
C ASP A 236 -16.24 4.92 17.41
N TYR A 237 -16.46 6.14 16.96
CA TYR A 237 -15.45 6.97 16.31
C TYR A 237 -14.86 7.99 17.25
N GLY A 238 -13.55 8.14 17.21
CA GLY A 238 -12.82 9.13 18.00
C GLY A 238 -11.76 9.86 17.21
N TYR A 239 -11.21 10.92 17.79
CA TYR A 239 -10.12 11.66 17.18
C TYR A 239 -8.77 11.03 17.54
N VAL A 240 -7.96 10.77 16.52
CA VAL A 240 -6.58 10.34 16.61
C VAL A 240 -5.69 11.30 15.83
N ASN A 241 -4.59 11.73 16.43
CA ASN A 241 -3.51 12.40 15.71
C ASN A 241 -2.65 11.31 15.08
N LEU A 242 -2.88 11.03 13.80
CA LEU A 242 -2.16 10.02 13.03
C LEU A 242 -0.71 10.41 12.81
N GLN A 243 0.17 9.40 12.81
CA GLN A 243 1.61 9.51 12.54
C GLN A 243 2.08 8.29 11.71
N ILE A 244 1.32 7.94 10.68
CA ILE A 244 1.64 6.87 9.74
C ILE A 244 2.53 7.49 8.65
N VAL A 245 3.73 6.94 8.42
CA VAL A 245 4.75 7.53 7.52
C VAL A 245 4.66 6.93 6.12
#